data_4c1403177a6254899795fa94c1a3db74
#
_entry.id   4c1403177a6254899795fa94c1a3db74
#
_cell.length_a   1.000
_cell.length_b   1.000
_cell.length_c   1.000
_cell.angle_alpha   90.00
_cell.angle_beta   90.00
_cell.angle_gamma   90.00
#
_symmetry.space_group_name_H-M   'P 1'
#
loop_
_entity.id
_entity.type
_entity.pdbx_description
1 polymer ?
#
loop_
_entity_poly.entity_id
_entity_poly.type
_entity_poly.pdbx_seq_one_letter_code
_entity_poly.pdbx_strand_id
1 'polypeptide(L)'
;VIESHADARYSFGKFKKKHFGPSGSWEAQVCELPNLRHLRVFQAVARLGSISGASREARVSQPAVTQGIAKLEAMLDVVLFERRQSGCYLTEYGRAYLARTDRMFAEMEGGLVAPRVGPPFADDKSLKSILAKTTATHVRALMAVAEHRSIETAALKLGISASSLTRAARDLEGVLRRTLFHPGLQGLTPTKPATELARRFGLACRELTYATEEIATLKGMSTSRVVIGTLPLFPVDLIARSVDDVLRIYPGTRVLVVEGAYLSLLDDLRAGKIDFLVSVLRRPNWAEDVDEEPLFRDPYAIVARRGHPLSRCRNITLQDLARFEWVLPELGTPRRMAFEHMFAGFSPKPKTSIETRSIEFQRGMLSTSDRVSIVTRQETMLEERIGALAALPFAPPVSRNADGIATRANWRPTIVQLAFLDLLRRNSRDILSIPQSAVPSSDQRGQVTPRWPALPVTGPAKRRERALVGAMPRS
;
A
#
# COMPACT_ATOMS: atom_id res chain seq x y z
N VAL A 1 -42.86 -4.86 40.56
CA VAL A 1 -42.65 -3.63 41.28
C VAL A 1 -41.19 -3.26 41.11
N ILE A 2 -40.89 -2.42 40.18
CA ILE A 2 -40.19 -1.15 40.21
C ILE A 2 -40.04 -0.70 38.76
N GLU A 3 -40.81 0.38 38.47
CA GLU A 3 -40.77 1.18 37.26
C GLU A 3 -39.50 2.03 37.21
N SER A 4 -39.00 2.19 35.99
CA SER A 4 -38.92 3.44 35.19
C SER A 4 -37.90 4.48 35.65
N HIS A 5 -36.93 4.67 34.80
CA HIS A 5 -36.57 6.01 34.30
C HIS A 5 -35.94 5.88 32.91
N ALA A 6 -36.79 6.07 31.91
CA ALA A 6 -36.37 6.38 30.55
C ALA A 6 -36.37 7.91 30.41
N ASP A 7 -35.62 8.35 29.43
CA ASP A 7 -35.63 9.62 28.71
C ASP A 7 -34.44 10.56 28.97
N ALA A 8 -33.37 10.27 28.24
CA ALA A 8 -32.54 11.34 27.69
C ALA A 8 -32.59 11.23 26.15
N ARG A 9 -33.58 11.94 25.57
CA ARG A 9 -33.69 12.11 24.11
C ARG A 9 -32.54 12.96 23.62
N TYR A 10 -31.47 12.32 23.13
CA TYR A 10 -30.55 12.99 22.25
C TYR A 10 -31.19 13.11 20.87
N SER A 11 -31.61 14.33 20.56
CA SER A 11 -32.00 14.76 19.23
C SER A 11 -30.84 14.57 18.27
N PHE A 12 -30.86 13.48 17.51
CA PHE A 12 -30.02 13.31 16.35
C PHE A 12 -30.41 14.33 15.28
N GLY A 13 -29.70 15.46 15.26
CA GLY A 13 -29.72 16.41 14.15
C GLY A 13 -29.50 15.66 12.84
N LYS A 14 -30.31 15.99 11.83
CA LYS A 14 -30.34 15.40 10.50
C LYS A 14 -28.93 15.41 9.85
N PHE A 15 -28.08 14.45 10.20
CA PHE A 15 -26.93 14.11 9.39
C PHE A 15 -27.46 13.53 8.07
N LYS A 16 -27.35 14.27 6.99
CA LYS A 16 -27.38 13.68 5.65
C LYS A 16 -26.30 12.60 5.64
N LYS A 17 -26.71 11.34 5.70
CA LYS A 17 -25.85 10.19 5.42
C LYS A 17 -25.32 10.34 4.00
N LYS A 18 -24.20 11.06 3.82
CA LYS A 18 -23.36 10.86 2.66
C LYS A 18 -22.80 9.47 2.83
N HIS A 19 -23.21 8.59 1.97
CA HIS A 19 -22.75 7.23 1.90
C HIS A 19 -21.22 7.28 1.78
N PHE A 20 -20.52 6.90 2.84
CA PHE A 20 -19.19 6.37 2.73
C PHE A 20 -19.34 5.07 1.92
N GLY A 21 -19.01 5.12 0.64
CA GLY A 21 -18.98 3.94 -0.21
C GLY A 21 -18.04 2.90 0.42
N PRO A 22 -18.21 1.60 0.14
CA PRO A 22 -17.47 0.51 0.77
C PRO A 22 -16.05 0.36 0.23
N SER A 23 -15.37 1.45 -0.07
CA SER A 23 -13.98 1.36 -0.52
C SER A 23 -13.28 2.67 -0.21
N GLY A 24 -12.11 2.61 0.42
CA GLY A 24 -11.10 3.64 0.30
C GLY A 24 -10.57 3.70 -1.12
N SER A 25 -11.46 3.75 -2.09
CA SER A 25 -11.11 4.00 -3.46
C SER A 25 -10.57 5.41 -3.54
N TRP A 26 -9.57 5.63 -4.36
CA TRP A 26 -9.04 6.96 -4.69
C TRP A 26 -10.18 7.91 -5.09
N GLU A 27 -11.28 7.40 -5.65
CA GLU A 27 -12.48 8.13 -6.02
C GLU A 27 -13.12 8.88 -4.84
N ALA A 28 -13.24 8.24 -3.68
CA ALA A 28 -13.73 8.88 -2.47
C ALA A 28 -12.76 9.99 -2.01
N GLN A 29 -11.45 9.74 -2.05
CA GLN A 29 -10.42 10.70 -1.65
C GLN A 29 -10.41 11.93 -2.56
N VAL A 30 -10.58 11.74 -3.86
CA VAL A 30 -10.58 12.80 -4.87
C VAL A 30 -11.88 13.60 -4.87
N CYS A 31 -13.02 12.97 -4.58
CA CYS A 31 -14.31 13.67 -4.50
C CYS A 31 -14.36 14.70 -3.36
N GLU A 32 -13.61 14.47 -2.26
CA GLU A 32 -13.60 15.34 -1.08
C GLU A 32 -12.46 16.37 -1.07
N LEU A 33 -11.66 16.46 -2.15
CA LEU A 33 -10.55 17.40 -2.23
C LEU A 33 -11.08 18.85 -2.12
N PRO A 34 -10.67 19.61 -1.08
CA PRO A 34 -11.09 20.98 -0.91
C PRO A 34 -10.48 21.89 -1.97
N ASN A 35 -10.96 23.12 -2.06
CA ASN A 35 -10.35 24.11 -2.94
C ASN A 35 -8.91 24.38 -2.49
N LEU A 36 -7.94 24.09 -3.36
CA LEU A 36 -6.51 24.26 -3.07
C LEU A 36 -6.14 25.71 -2.71
N ARG A 37 -6.92 26.69 -3.19
CA ARG A 37 -6.73 28.10 -2.79
C ARG A 37 -7.07 28.33 -1.33
N HIS A 38 -8.10 27.66 -0.79
CA HIS A 38 -8.44 27.76 0.63
C HIS A 38 -7.33 27.15 1.49
N LEU A 39 -6.73 26.02 1.07
CA LEU A 39 -5.60 25.42 1.76
C LEU A 39 -4.38 26.35 1.79
N ARG A 40 -4.05 27.01 0.69
CA ARG A 40 -2.94 27.99 0.64
C ARG A 40 -3.19 29.19 1.53
N VAL A 41 -4.42 29.69 1.52
CA VAL A 41 -4.83 30.80 2.41
C VAL A 41 -4.73 30.37 3.87
N PHE A 42 -5.16 29.15 4.20
CA PHE A 42 -5.01 28.58 5.56
C PHE A 42 -3.53 28.52 5.97
N GLN A 43 -2.61 27.99 5.13
CA GLN A 43 -1.17 28.00 5.38
C GLN A 43 -0.61 29.42 5.60
N ALA A 44 -1.04 30.38 4.77
CA ALA A 44 -0.58 31.76 4.89
C ALA A 44 -1.02 32.40 6.21
N VAL A 45 -2.28 32.17 6.66
CA VAL A 45 -2.75 32.65 7.97
C VAL A 45 -2.01 31.96 9.11
N ALA A 46 -1.79 30.66 9.00
CA ALA A 46 -1.05 29.89 10.02
C ALA A 46 0.39 30.40 10.20
N ARG A 47 1.08 30.71 9.11
CA ARG A 47 2.46 31.21 9.12
C ARG A 47 2.58 32.64 9.57
N LEU A 48 1.66 33.53 9.13
CA LEU A 48 1.72 34.97 9.40
C LEU A 48 0.99 35.39 10.68
N GLY A 49 0.19 34.52 11.27
CA GLY A 49 -0.67 34.83 12.43
C GLY A 49 -1.71 35.93 12.14
N SER A 50 -1.98 36.28 10.87
CA SER A 50 -2.76 37.45 10.48
C SER A 50 -3.56 37.24 9.21
N ILE A 51 -4.87 37.52 9.25
CA ILE A 51 -5.76 37.50 8.09
C ILE A 51 -5.35 38.60 7.08
N SER A 52 -5.01 39.79 7.56
CA SER A 52 -4.58 40.91 6.69
C SER A 52 -3.24 40.62 6.03
N GLY A 53 -2.30 39.99 6.73
CA GLY A 53 -1.03 39.53 6.17
C GLY A 53 -1.24 38.49 5.06
N ALA A 54 -2.04 37.47 5.34
CA ALA A 54 -2.38 36.42 4.38
C ALA A 54 -3.15 36.95 3.15
N SER A 55 -4.03 37.93 3.33
CA SER A 55 -4.75 38.63 2.25
C SER A 55 -3.78 39.30 1.27
N ARG A 56 -2.80 40.02 1.77
CA ARG A 56 -1.75 40.68 0.95
C ARG A 56 -0.90 39.65 0.20
N GLU A 57 -0.43 38.63 0.89
CA GLU A 57 0.42 37.58 0.29
C GLU A 57 -0.32 36.80 -0.80
N ALA A 58 -1.54 36.34 -0.50
CA ALA A 58 -2.35 35.56 -1.42
C ALA A 58 -3.02 36.41 -2.52
N ARG A 59 -2.88 37.74 -2.47
CA ARG A 59 -3.53 38.70 -3.39
C ARG A 59 -5.03 38.48 -3.49
N VAL A 60 -5.69 38.37 -2.35
CA VAL A 60 -7.14 38.21 -2.21
C VAL A 60 -7.68 39.16 -1.14
N SER A 61 -8.98 39.47 -1.15
CA SER A 61 -9.57 40.29 -0.10
C SER A 61 -9.63 39.58 1.25
N GLN A 62 -9.60 40.33 2.36
CA GLN A 62 -9.74 39.77 3.72
C GLN A 62 -11.03 38.95 3.90
N PRO A 63 -12.20 39.39 3.39
CA PRO A 63 -13.40 38.55 3.40
C PRO A 63 -13.21 37.22 2.68
N ALA A 64 -12.47 37.16 1.55
CA ALA A 64 -12.19 35.93 0.84
C ALA A 64 -11.29 34.97 1.66
N VAL A 65 -10.31 35.52 2.40
CA VAL A 65 -9.50 34.75 3.36
C VAL A 65 -10.38 34.12 4.45
N THR A 66 -11.19 34.97 5.09
CA THR A 66 -12.10 34.54 6.17
C THR A 66 -13.09 33.48 5.70
N GLN A 67 -13.70 33.67 4.51
CA GLN A 67 -14.61 32.71 3.92
C GLN A 67 -13.92 31.39 3.56
N GLY A 68 -12.67 31.46 3.07
CA GLY A 68 -11.87 30.27 2.73
C GLY A 68 -11.61 29.40 3.98
N ILE A 69 -11.22 30.02 5.11
CA ILE A 69 -11.03 29.35 6.40
C ILE A 69 -12.35 28.78 6.90
N ALA A 70 -13.43 29.58 6.93
CA ALA A 70 -14.73 29.11 7.40
C ALA A 70 -15.25 27.90 6.59
N LYS A 71 -14.97 27.84 5.28
CA LYS A 71 -15.32 26.66 4.47
C LYS A 71 -14.53 25.41 4.86
N LEU A 72 -13.25 25.56 5.22
CA LEU A 72 -12.43 24.43 5.70
C LEU A 72 -12.91 23.98 7.07
N GLU A 73 -13.18 24.92 8.01
CA GLU A 73 -13.70 24.63 9.34
C GLU A 73 -15.05 23.93 9.27
N ALA A 74 -15.97 24.40 8.41
CA ALA A 74 -17.27 23.78 8.19
C ALA A 74 -17.15 22.36 7.56
N MET A 75 -16.18 22.14 6.67
CA MET A 75 -15.93 20.84 6.06
C MET A 75 -15.39 19.83 7.07
N LEU A 76 -14.52 20.27 7.98
CA LEU A 76 -13.87 19.45 9.00
C LEU A 76 -14.68 19.35 10.30
N ASP A 77 -15.70 20.20 10.45
CA ASP A 77 -16.50 20.33 11.66
C ASP A 77 -15.65 20.61 12.91
N VAL A 78 -14.65 21.50 12.77
CA VAL A 78 -13.75 21.97 13.84
C VAL A 78 -13.32 23.42 13.61
N VAL A 79 -12.92 24.09 14.69
CA VAL A 79 -12.28 25.41 14.63
C VAL A 79 -10.78 25.21 14.42
N LEU A 80 -10.21 25.80 13.36
CA LEU A 80 -8.79 25.70 13.04
C LEU A 80 -7.97 26.82 13.68
N PHE A 81 -8.57 28.00 13.92
CA PHE A 81 -7.90 29.15 14.52
C PHE A 81 -8.66 29.73 15.69
N GLU A 82 -7.95 30.00 16.78
CA GLU A 82 -8.38 30.93 17.83
C GLU A 82 -8.04 32.35 17.43
N ARG A 83 -9.03 33.24 17.46
CA ARG A 83 -8.85 34.67 17.21
C ARG A 83 -8.65 35.39 18.55
N ARG A 84 -7.53 36.06 18.71
CA ARG A 84 -7.19 36.89 19.86
C ARG A 84 -6.86 38.31 19.39
N GLN A 85 -6.86 39.27 20.28
CA GLN A 85 -6.46 40.65 19.94
C GLN A 85 -5.04 40.74 19.30
N SER A 86 -4.15 39.83 19.71
CA SER A 86 -2.77 39.72 19.23
C SER A 86 -2.63 38.95 17.89
N GLY A 87 -3.69 38.37 17.35
CA GLY A 87 -3.63 37.63 16.07
C GLY A 87 -4.44 36.35 16.00
N CYS A 88 -4.15 35.53 15.01
CA CYS A 88 -4.76 34.23 14.78
C CYS A 88 -3.80 33.10 15.18
N TYR A 89 -4.22 32.24 16.08
CA TYR A 89 -3.42 31.13 16.61
C TYR A 89 -4.05 29.79 16.24
N LEU A 90 -3.25 28.82 15.82
CA LEU A 90 -3.74 27.49 15.51
C LEU A 90 -4.27 26.78 16.77
N THR A 91 -5.45 26.17 16.65
CA THR A 91 -5.94 25.17 17.60
C THR A 91 -5.12 23.89 17.49
N GLU A 92 -5.37 22.88 18.30
CA GLU A 92 -4.80 21.55 18.16
C GLU A 92 -5.18 20.93 16.80
N TYR A 93 -6.45 21.04 16.41
CA TYR A 93 -6.94 20.63 15.09
C TYR A 93 -6.25 21.38 13.95
N GLY A 94 -6.08 22.70 14.13
CA GLY A 94 -5.37 23.54 13.16
C GLY A 94 -3.93 23.12 12.96
N ARG A 95 -3.20 22.74 14.02
CA ARG A 95 -1.82 22.22 13.93
C ARG A 95 -1.74 20.89 13.20
N ALA A 96 -2.63 19.94 13.54
CA ALA A 96 -2.70 18.66 12.85
C ALA A 96 -3.00 18.84 11.36
N TYR A 97 -3.99 19.67 11.03
CA TYR A 97 -4.37 19.95 9.65
C TYR A 97 -3.27 20.67 8.86
N LEU A 98 -2.53 21.60 9.47
CA LEU A 98 -1.42 22.30 8.86
C LEU A 98 -0.30 21.34 8.48
N ALA A 99 0.13 20.50 9.41
CA ALA A 99 1.20 19.54 9.18
C ALA A 99 0.91 18.62 7.98
N ARG A 100 -0.33 18.19 7.79
CA ARG A 100 -0.75 17.38 6.65
C ARG A 100 -0.92 18.19 5.37
N THR A 101 -1.41 19.41 5.46
CA THR A 101 -1.53 20.32 4.31
C THR A 101 -0.15 20.70 3.75
N ASP A 102 0.84 20.92 4.61
CA ASP A 102 2.23 21.19 4.21
C ASP A 102 2.81 19.99 3.44
N ARG A 103 2.59 18.77 3.94
CA ARG A 103 3.02 17.55 3.27
C ARG A 103 2.30 17.33 1.94
N MET A 104 1.00 17.63 1.89
CA MET A 104 0.24 17.56 0.64
C MET A 104 0.87 18.43 -0.45
N PHE A 105 1.20 19.68 -0.14
CA PHE A 105 1.82 20.56 -1.12
C PHE A 105 3.25 20.13 -1.44
N ALA A 106 4.01 19.63 -0.48
CA ALA A 106 5.35 19.07 -0.73
C ALA A 106 5.30 17.85 -1.67
N GLU A 107 4.31 16.95 -1.53
CA GLU A 107 4.11 15.82 -2.44
C GLU A 107 3.71 16.29 -3.85
N MET A 108 2.85 17.30 -3.96
CA MET A 108 2.50 17.90 -5.26
C MET A 108 3.73 18.53 -5.94
N GLU A 109 4.53 19.28 -5.16
CA GLU A 109 5.77 19.91 -5.63
C GLU A 109 6.79 18.85 -6.07
N GLY A 110 7.05 17.85 -5.22
CA GLY A 110 7.91 16.71 -5.55
C GLY A 110 7.44 15.94 -6.79
N GLY A 111 6.12 15.84 -6.99
CA GLY A 111 5.55 15.26 -8.21
C GLY A 111 5.89 16.06 -9.47
N LEU A 112 5.83 17.38 -9.41
CA LEU A 112 6.12 18.26 -10.55
C LEU A 112 7.60 18.27 -10.95
N VAL A 113 8.52 18.09 -9.97
CA VAL A 113 9.98 18.08 -10.23
C VAL A 113 10.53 16.68 -10.47
N ALA A 114 9.71 15.63 -10.33
CA ALA A 114 10.15 14.25 -10.52
C ALA A 114 10.71 14.03 -11.95
N PRO A 115 11.89 13.41 -12.11
CA PRO A 115 12.52 13.21 -13.43
C PRO A 115 11.64 12.43 -14.41
N ARG A 116 10.78 11.52 -13.90
CA ARG A 116 9.84 10.73 -14.71
C ARG A 116 8.66 11.53 -15.25
N VAL A 117 8.41 12.74 -14.72
CA VAL A 117 7.32 13.63 -15.17
C VAL A 117 7.78 14.59 -16.26
N GLY A 118 9.07 14.85 -16.34
CA GLY A 118 9.66 15.68 -17.39
C GLY A 118 10.84 16.52 -16.89
N PRO A 119 11.41 17.36 -17.74
CA PRO A 119 12.55 18.20 -17.39
C PRO A 119 12.19 19.14 -16.22
N PRO A 120 13.16 19.53 -15.40
CA PRO A 120 12.92 20.47 -14.30
C PRO A 120 12.37 21.79 -14.82
N PHE A 121 11.59 22.48 -14.00
CA PHE A 121 11.17 23.86 -14.28
C PHE A 121 12.37 24.80 -14.16
N ALA A 122 12.33 25.91 -14.91
CA ALA A 122 13.46 26.82 -15.03
C ALA A 122 13.94 27.38 -13.67
N ASP A 123 13.01 27.61 -12.75
CA ASP A 123 13.28 28.12 -11.41
C ASP A 123 12.13 27.79 -10.43
N ASP A 124 12.40 28.03 -9.17
CA ASP A 124 11.48 27.84 -8.03
C ASP A 124 10.23 28.75 -8.15
N LYS A 125 10.38 29.93 -8.73
CA LYS A 125 9.27 30.87 -8.94
C LYS A 125 8.27 30.36 -9.97
N SER A 126 8.77 29.73 -11.03
CA SER A 126 7.94 29.07 -12.05
C SER A 126 7.16 27.90 -11.44
N LEU A 127 7.80 27.08 -10.63
CA LEU A 127 7.16 25.96 -9.93
C LEU A 127 6.04 26.43 -8.98
N LYS A 128 6.31 27.43 -8.15
CA LYS A 128 5.31 28.04 -7.26
C LYS A 128 4.13 28.65 -8.05
N SER A 129 4.40 29.28 -9.20
CA SER A 129 3.35 29.82 -10.07
C SER A 129 2.46 28.72 -10.65
N ILE A 130 3.03 27.61 -11.08
CA ILE A 130 2.30 26.44 -11.60
C ILE A 130 1.44 25.83 -10.50
N LEU A 131 2.01 25.59 -9.33
CA LEU A 131 1.25 25.10 -8.18
C LEU A 131 0.08 26.03 -7.85
N ALA A 132 0.30 27.34 -7.85
CA ALA A 132 -0.75 28.33 -7.59
C ALA A 132 -1.92 28.27 -8.59
N LYS A 133 -1.64 27.92 -9.85
CA LYS A 133 -2.65 27.77 -10.91
C LYS A 133 -3.29 26.38 -10.94
N THR A 134 -2.68 25.37 -10.29
CA THR A 134 -3.25 24.05 -10.21
C THR A 134 -4.46 24.06 -9.27
N THR A 135 -5.57 23.49 -9.75
CA THR A 135 -6.86 23.45 -9.04
C THR A 135 -7.22 22.03 -8.61
N ALA A 136 -8.17 21.88 -7.67
CA ALA A 136 -8.73 20.58 -7.32
C ALA A 136 -9.36 19.87 -8.53
N THR A 137 -9.95 20.60 -9.46
CA THR A 137 -10.51 20.04 -10.70
C THR A 137 -9.42 19.45 -11.60
N HIS A 138 -8.26 20.10 -11.71
CA HIS A 138 -7.10 19.56 -12.44
C HIS A 138 -6.60 18.25 -11.82
N VAL A 139 -6.47 18.20 -10.49
CA VAL A 139 -6.05 17.00 -9.75
C VAL A 139 -7.02 15.85 -9.99
N ARG A 140 -8.34 16.13 -9.86
CA ARG A 140 -9.39 15.14 -10.12
C ARG A 140 -9.33 14.60 -11.55
N ALA A 141 -9.20 15.48 -12.54
CA ALA A 141 -9.13 15.08 -13.94
C ALA A 141 -7.91 14.19 -14.22
N LEU A 142 -6.73 14.58 -13.75
CA LEU A 142 -5.51 13.81 -13.90
C LEU A 142 -5.64 12.40 -13.31
N MET A 143 -6.08 12.32 -12.05
CA MET A 143 -6.20 11.06 -11.36
C MET A 143 -7.24 10.13 -11.98
N ALA A 144 -8.41 10.67 -12.34
CA ALA A 144 -9.49 9.89 -12.94
C ALA A 144 -9.10 9.30 -14.30
N VAL A 145 -8.46 10.11 -15.17
CA VAL A 145 -8.02 9.63 -16.49
C VAL A 145 -6.87 8.62 -16.36
N ALA A 146 -5.95 8.84 -15.42
CA ALA A 146 -4.84 7.93 -15.17
C ALA A 146 -5.31 6.54 -14.68
N GLU A 147 -6.33 6.49 -13.82
CA GLU A 147 -6.89 5.25 -13.26
C GLU A 147 -7.73 4.48 -14.27
N HIS A 148 -8.68 5.15 -14.91
CA HIS A 148 -9.67 4.47 -15.76
C HIS A 148 -9.23 4.30 -17.21
N ARG A 149 -8.23 5.04 -17.66
CA ARG A 149 -7.74 5.04 -19.07
C ARG A 149 -8.83 5.26 -20.12
N SER A 150 -9.99 5.78 -19.71
CA SER A 150 -11.15 6.13 -20.52
C SER A 150 -11.79 7.37 -19.94
N ILE A 151 -12.05 8.36 -20.80
CA ILE A 151 -12.69 9.63 -20.39
C ILE A 151 -14.14 9.39 -19.98
N GLU A 152 -14.86 8.52 -20.68
CA GLU A 152 -16.27 8.22 -20.41
C GLU A 152 -16.42 7.57 -19.05
N THR A 153 -15.60 6.54 -18.78
CA THR A 153 -15.62 5.84 -17.48
C THR A 153 -15.23 6.77 -16.35
N ALA A 154 -14.17 7.57 -16.54
CA ALA A 154 -13.71 8.53 -15.56
C ALA A 154 -14.75 9.62 -15.27
N ALA A 155 -15.42 10.14 -16.29
CA ALA A 155 -16.47 11.15 -16.17
C ALA A 155 -17.69 10.61 -15.43
N LEU A 156 -18.12 9.38 -15.78
CA LEU A 156 -19.21 8.69 -15.09
C LEU A 156 -18.91 8.51 -13.60
N LYS A 157 -17.71 8.07 -13.25
CA LYS A 157 -17.27 7.89 -11.87
C LYS A 157 -17.22 9.19 -11.05
N LEU A 158 -16.83 10.29 -11.69
CA LEU A 158 -16.80 11.61 -11.04
C LEU A 158 -18.16 12.32 -11.05
N GLY A 159 -19.16 11.79 -11.74
CA GLY A 159 -20.49 12.43 -11.87
C GLY A 159 -20.47 13.75 -12.67
N ILE A 160 -19.57 13.86 -13.66
CA ILE A 160 -19.42 15.04 -14.51
C ILE A 160 -19.49 14.64 -16.00
N SER A 161 -19.66 15.63 -16.90
CA SER A 161 -19.65 15.35 -18.33
C SER A 161 -18.22 15.04 -18.85
N ALA A 162 -18.11 14.17 -19.86
CA ALA A 162 -16.85 13.83 -20.52
C ALA A 162 -16.16 15.10 -21.09
N SER A 163 -16.93 16.06 -21.62
CA SER A 163 -16.43 17.33 -22.13
C SER A 163 -15.81 18.21 -21.03
N SER A 164 -16.43 18.25 -19.84
CA SER A 164 -15.89 18.97 -18.67
C SER A 164 -14.59 18.35 -18.19
N LEU A 165 -14.52 17.01 -18.14
CA LEU A 165 -13.32 16.28 -17.76
C LEU A 165 -12.19 16.49 -18.76
N THR A 166 -12.48 16.41 -20.08
CA THR A 166 -11.51 16.67 -21.15
C THR A 166 -10.97 18.09 -21.06
N ARG A 167 -11.83 19.09 -20.84
CA ARG A 167 -11.40 20.48 -20.68
C ARG A 167 -10.45 20.61 -19.49
N ALA A 168 -10.80 20.08 -18.33
CA ALA A 168 -9.95 20.16 -17.14
C ALA A 168 -8.59 19.45 -17.35
N ALA A 169 -8.55 18.34 -18.08
CA ALA A 169 -7.30 17.64 -18.43
C ALA A 169 -6.42 18.50 -19.34
N ARG A 170 -7.00 19.15 -20.38
CA ARG A 170 -6.28 20.04 -21.29
C ARG A 170 -5.84 21.34 -20.63
N ASP A 171 -6.66 21.90 -19.74
CA ASP A 171 -6.29 23.08 -18.95
C ASP A 171 -5.07 22.78 -18.07
N LEU A 172 -5.00 21.58 -17.48
CA LEU A 172 -3.83 21.15 -16.72
C LEU A 172 -2.57 21.05 -17.59
N GLU A 173 -2.65 20.49 -18.79
CA GLU A 173 -1.53 20.46 -19.76
C GLU A 173 -1.04 21.89 -20.07
N GLY A 174 -1.98 22.82 -20.28
CA GLY A 174 -1.67 24.23 -20.48
C GLY A 174 -0.97 24.89 -19.30
N VAL A 175 -1.43 24.61 -18.07
CA VAL A 175 -0.80 25.11 -16.84
C VAL A 175 0.61 24.53 -16.66
N LEU A 176 0.82 23.24 -16.91
CA LEU A 176 2.10 22.56 -16.76
C LEU A 176 3.03 22.76 -17.95
N ARG A 177 2.50 23.19 -19.10
CA ARG A 177 3.20 23.24 -20.39
C ARG A 177 3.83 21.90 -20.76
N ARG A 178 3.10 20.81 -20.52
CA ARG A 178 3.53 19.43 -20.75
C ARG A 178 2.41 18.60 -21.32
N THR A 179 2.74 17.71 -22.24
CA THR A 179 1.79 16.72 -22.77
C THR A 179 1.62 15.60 -21.74
N LEU A 180 0.42 15.50 -21.19
CA LEU A 180 0.05 14.46 -20.23
C LEU A 180 -0.83 13.38 -20.85
N PHE A 181 -1.54 13.72 -21.94
CA PHE A 181 -2.52 12.82 -22.54
C PHE A 181 -2.37 12.79 -24.05
N HIS A 182 -2.44 11.58 -24.62
CA HIS A 182 -2.55 11.35 -26.04
C HIS A 182 -3.99 11.06 -26.43
N PRO A 183 -4.43 11.43 -27.64
CA PRO A 183 -5.68 10.92 -28.20
C PRO A 183 -5.64 9.39 -28.29
N GLY A 184 -6.71 8.73 -27.92
CA GLY A 184 -6.87 7.28 -27.98
C GLY A 184 -8.26 6.89 -28.45
N LEU A 185 -8.49 5.60 -28.71
CA LEU A 185 -9.79 5.08 -29.17
C LEU A 185 -10.94 5.35 -28.19
N GLN A 186 -10.61 5.45 -26.90
CA GLN A 186 -11.59 5.72 -25.83
C GLN A 186 -11.35 7.13 -25.21
N GLY A 187 -11.05 8.13 -26.05
CA GLY A 187 -10.77 9.49 -25.62
C GLY A 187 -9.29 9.73 -25.28
N LEU A 188 -8.97 10.21 -24.08
CA LEU A 188 -7.61 10.52 -23.66
C LEU A 188 -6.93 9.33 -22.96
N THR A 189 -5.72 9.01 -23.40
CA THR A 189 -4.87 7.99 -22.79
C THR A 189 -3.71 8.67 -22.04
N PRO A 190 -3.44 8.36 -20.76
CA PRO A 190 -2.38 8.99 -20.00
C PRO A 190 -1.00 8.57 -20.50
N THR A 191 -0.07 9.53 -20.55
CA THR A 191 1.35 9.27 -20.78
C THR A 191 2.01 8.71 -19.53
N LYS A 192 3.23 8.17 -19.64
CA LYS A 192 4.03 7.78 -18.46
C LYS A 192 4.23 8.93 -17.47
N PRO A 193 4.59 10.18 -17.92
CA PRO A 193 4.60 11.34 -17.04
C PRO A 193 3.28 11.61 -16.33
N ALA A 194 2.14 11.48 -17.04
CA ALA A 194 0.83 11.68 -16.43
C ALA A 194 0.53 10.63 -15.35
N THR A 195 0.88 9.37 -15.59
CA THR A 195 0.69 8.29 -14.62
C THR A 195 1.53 8.52 -13.36
N GLU A 196 2.80 8.92 -13.51
CA GLU A 196 3.65 9.23 -12.35
C GLU A 196 3.16 10.47 -11.59
N LEU A 197 2.75 11.53 -12.29
CA LEU A 197 2.19 12.73 -11.68
C LEU A 197 0.87 12.42 -10.94
N ALA A 198 0.00 11.59 -11.53
CA ALA A 198 -1.24 11.16 -10.89
C ALA A 198 -0.95 10.37 -9.60
N ARG A 199 0.05 9.49 -9.61
CA ARG A 199 0.49 8.76 -8.43
C ARG A 199 0.93 9.71 -7.31
N ARG A 200 1.76 10.72 -7.61
CA ARG A 200 2.22 11.72 -6.65
C ARG A 200 1.08 12.59 -6.12
N PHE A 201 0.18 13.00 -6.98
CA PHE A 201 -0.99 13.78 -6.57
C PHE A 201 -1.98 12.94 -5.77
N GLY A 202 -2.02 11.62 -6.00
CA GLY A 202 -2.74 10.67 -5.16
C GLY A 202 -2.19 10.62 -3.73
N LEU A 203 -0.87 10.57 -3.57
CA LEU A 203 -0.22 10.65 -2.25
C LEU A 203 -0.52 12.00 -1.56
N ALA A 204 -0.49 13.10 -2.32
CA ALA A 204 -0.87 14.40 -1.79
C ALA A 204 -2.32 14.44 -1.27
N CYS A 205 -3.28 13.88 -2.02
CA CYS A 205 -4.67 13.76 -1.58
C CYS A 205 -4.80 12.87 -0.32
N ARG A 206 -3.99 11.81 -0.21
CA ARG A 206 -3.96 10.92 0.95
C ARG A 206 -3.58 11.64 2.23
N GLU A 207 -2.67 12.62 2.18
CA GLU A 207 -2.32 13.43 3.36
C GLU A 207 -3.53 14.18 3.93
N LEU A 208 -4.45 14.67 3.09
CA LEU A 208 -5.69 15.28 3.58
C LEU A 208 -6.67 14.27 4.19
N THR A 209 -6.71 13.04 3.67
CA THR A 209 -7.46 11.96 4.30
C THR A 209 -6.90 11.67 5.69
N TYR A 210 -5.58 11.56 5.82
CA TYR A 210 -4.93 11.40 7.12
C TYR A 210 -5.20 12.56 8.07
N ALA A 211 -5.26 13.81 7.56
CA ALA A 211 -5.63 14.97 8.36
C ALA A 211 -7.04 14.82 8.95
N THR A 212 -8.00 14.37 8.16
CA THR A 212 -9.39 14.14 8.61
C THR A 212 -9.46 13.02 9.64
N GLU A 213 -8.71 11.93 9.44
CA GLU A 213 -8.61 10.82 10.38
C GLU A 213 -7.96 11.25 11.71
N GLU A 214 -6.90 12.05 11.68
CA GLU A 214 -6.24 12.59 12.88
C GLU A 214 -7.17 13.53 13.65
N ILE A 215 -7.88 14.42 12.97
CA ILE A 215 -8.88 15.30 13.58
C ILE A 215 -10.00 14.46 14.24
N ALA A 216 -10.50 13.43 13.58
CA ALA A 216 -11.50 12.53 14.15
C ALA A 216 -10.99 11.84 15.42
N THR A 217 -9.73 11.39 15.41
CA THR A 217 -9.08 10.79 16.58
C THR A 217 -8.95 11.79 17.73
N LEU A 218 -8.55 13.04 17.46
CA LEU A 218 -8.49 14.11 18.46
C LEU A 218 -9.87 14.48 19.03
N LYS A 219 -10.95 14.29 18.26
CA LYS A 219 -12.35 14.44 18.73
C LYS A 219 -12.84 13.25 19.55
N GLY A 220 -12.00 12.21 19.77
CA GLY A 220 -12.41 10.96 20.41
C GLY A 220 -13.29 10.06 19.53
N MET A 221 -13.43 10.39 18.24
CA MET A 221 -14.16 9.58 17.27
C MET A 221 -13.17 8.64 16.57
N SER A 222 -13.37 7.35 16.75
CA SER A 222 -12.50 6.34 16.13
C SER A 222 -13.02 5.99 14.74
N THR A 223 -12.60 6.75 13.72
CA THR A 223 -12.96 6.49 12.30
C THR A 223 -11.74 6.23 11.42
N SER A 224 -10.62 5.90 12.02
CA SER A 224 -9.35 5.68 11.31
C SER A 224 -9.40 4.41 10.44
N ARG A 225 -8.60 4.40 9.39
CA ARG A 225 -8.43 3.25 8.51
C ARG A 225 -6.96 2.85 8.43
N VAL A 226 -6.70 1.55 8.49
CA VAL A 226 -5.37 0.95 8.26
C VAL A 226 -5.47 -0.04 7.11
N VAL A 227 -4.64 0.11 6.10
CA VAL A 227 -4.59 -0.80 4.94
C VAL A 227 -3.24 -1.48 4.88
N ILE A 228 -3.26 -2.80 5.06
CA ILE A 228 -2.07 -3.63 5.16
C ILE A 228 -1.94 -4.47 3.91
N GLY A 229 -0.80 -4.38 3.22
CA GLY A 229 -0.45 -5.36 2.19
C GLY A 229 0.26 -6.56 2.82
N THR A 230 -0.03 -7.76 2.36
CA THR A 230 0.70 -8.97 2.78
C THR A 230 0.84 -9.96 1.63
N LEU A 231 1.90 -10.76 1.69
CA LEU A 231 2.04 -11.88 0.76
C LEU A 231 1.16 -13.04 1.20
N PRO A 232 0.65 -13.86 0.27
CA PRO A 232 0.19 -15.19 0.58
C PRO A 232 1.30 -15.92 1.36
N LEU A 233 0.95 -16.66 2.39
CA LEU A 233 1.93 -17.41 3.18
C LEU A 233 2.76 -16.57 4.19
N PHE A 234 2.36 -15.36 4.48
CA PHE A 234 2.93 -14.60 5.59
C PHE A 234 2.32 -15.08 6.93
N PRO A 235 3.04 -15.00 8.07
CA PRO A 235 2.48 -15.40 9.36
C PRO A 235 1.16 -14.67 9.69
N VAL A 236 0.04 -15.34 9.39
CA VAL A 236 -1.31 -14.80 9.59
C VAL A 236 -1.55 -14.44 11.06
N ASP A 237 -1.05 -15.28 11.98
CA ASP A 237 -1.21 -15.10 13.43
C ASP A 237 -0.62 -13.75 13.90
N LEU A 238 0.50 -13.30 13.33
CA LEU A 238 1.11 -12.00 13.66
C LEU A 238 0.17 -10.85 13.30
N ILE A 239 -0.33 -10.87 12.06
CA ILE A 239 -1.21 -9.81 11.57
C ILE A 239 -2.54 -9.84 12.35
N ALA A 240 -3.13 -11.03 12.52
CA ALA A 240 -4.41 -11.19 13.20
C ALA A 240 -4.37 -10.70 14.66
N ARG A 241 -3.33 -11.08 15.44
CA ARG A 241 -3.13 -10.57 16.81
C ARG A 241 -2.97 -9.06 16.83
N SER A 242 -2.16 -8.50 15.92
CA SER A 242 -1.93 -7.05 15.86
C SER A 242 -3.20 -6.29 15.46
N VAL A 243 -4.04 -6.87 14.59
CA VAL A 243 -5.37 -6.32 14.27
C VAL A 243 -6.29 -6.35 15.48
N ASP A 244 -6.36 -7.46 16.19
CA ASP A 244 -7.19 -7.60 17.39
C ASP A 244 -6.77 -6.60 18.48
N ASP A 245 -5.46 -6.48 18.72
CA ASP A 245 -4.91 -5.53 19.69
C ASP A 245 -5.24 -4.06 19.33
N VAL A 246 -5.06 -3.66 18.06
CA VAL A 246 -5.37 -2.29 17.64
C VAL A 246 -6.87 -1.99 17.74
N LEU A 247 -7.73 -2.96 17.42
CA LEU A 247 -9.18 -2.81 17.52
C LEU A 247 -9.66 -2.69 18.96
N ARG A 248 -8.95 -3.30 19.94
CA ARG A 248 -9.23 -3.08 21.37
C ARG A 248 -8.86 -1.66 21.81
N ILE A 249 -7.75 -1.10 21.32
CA ILE A 249 -7.30 0.25 21.69
C ILE A 249 -8.11 1.32 20.94
N TYR A 250 -8.43 1.08 19.67
CA TYR A 250 -9.16 1.98 18.78
C TYR A 250 -10.37 1.28 18.13
N PRO A 251 -11.50 1.10 18.87
CA PRO A 251 -12.59 0.23 18.45
C PRO A 251 -13.31 0.63 17.15
N GLY A 252 -13.22 1.89 16.74
CA GLY A 252 -13.82 2.37 15.48
C GLY A 252 -12.91 2.27 14.26
N THR A 253 -11.70 1.72 14.43
CA THR A 253 -10.75 1.56 13.31
C THR A 253 -11.25 0.51 12.33
N ARG A 254 -11.11 0.80 11.04
CA ARG A 254 -11.31 -0.17 9.96
C ARG A 254 -9.96 -0.69 9.47
N VAL A 255 -9.76 -1.97 9.53
CA VAL A 255 -8.56 -2.63 9.00
C VAL A 255 -8.92 -3.36 7.72
N LEU A 256 -8.15 -3.11 6.65
CA LEU A 256 -8.21 -3.85 5.40
C LEU A 256 -6.88 -4.55 5.19
N VAL A 257 -6.92 -5.86 5.05
CA VAL A 257 -5.77 -6.69 4.68
C VAL A 257 -5.89 -7.05 3.21
N VAL A 258 -4.89 -6.66 2.41
CA VAL A 258 -4.82 -6.92 0.97
C VAL A 258 -3.73 -7.93 0.72
N GLU A 259 -4.11 -9.08 0.22
CA GLU A 259 -3.18 -10.14 -0.15
C GLU A 259 -2.88 -10.10 -1.65
N GLY A 260 -1.61 -10.29 -2.03
CA GLY A 260 -1.24 -10.22 -3.43
C GLY A 260 0.21 -10.55 -3.73
N ALA A 261 0.58 -10.46 -5.01
CA ALA A 261 1.97 -10.62 -5.45
C ALA A 261 2.82 -9.40 -5.00
N TYR A 262 4.08 -9.64 -4.64
CA TYR A 262 4.96 -8.60 -4.11
C TYR A 262 5.04 -7.34 -4.98
N LEU A 263 5.22 -7.49 -6.30
CA LEU A 263 5.34 -6.33 -7.19
C LEU A 263 4.05 -5.52 -7.26
N SER A 264 2.89 -6.17 -7.28
CA SER A 264 1.59 -5.50 -7.25
C SER A 264 1.39 -4.73 -5.94
N LEU A 265 1.70 -5.36 -4.80
CA LEU A 265 1.63 -4.71 -3.49
C LEU A 265 2.63 -3.57 -3.34
N LEU A 266 3.82 -3.69 -3.94
CA LEU A 266 4.80 -2.62 -3.98
C LEU A 266 4.30 -1.40 -4.78
N ASP A 267 3.65 -1.63 -5.92
CA ASP A 267 3.02 -0.56 -6.70
C ASP A 267 1.85 0.08 -5.92
N ASP A 268 1.06 -0.72 -5.22
CA ASP A 268 -0.01 -0.22 -4.35
C ASP A 268 0.53 0.55 -3.13
N LEU A 269 1.66 0.12 -2.55
CA LEU A 269 2.37 0.85 -1.50
C LEU A 269 2.84 2.22 -2.01
N ARG A 270 3.48 2.25 -3.17
CA ARG A 270 3.97 3.47 -3.83
C ARG A 270 2.85 4.43 -4.20
N ALA A 271 1.69 3.88 -4.57
CA ALA A 271 0.50 4.67 -4.90
C ALA A 271 -0.29 5.12 -3.65
N GLY A 272 0.08 4.67 -2.44
CA GLY A 272 -0.65 4.94 -1.20
C GLY A 272 -1.98 4.20 -1.10
N LYS A 273 -2.22 3.18 -1.92
CA LYS A 273 -3.40 2.31 -1.83
C LYS A 273 -3.34 1.40 -0.60
N ILE A 274 -2.13 0.97 -0.22
CA ILE A 274 -1.82 0.36 1.07
C ILE A 274 -0.91 1.30 1.89
N ASP A 275 -1.00 1.22 3.19
CA ASP A 275 -0.24 2.08 4.10
C ASP A 275 1.17 1.52 4.31
N PHE A 276 1.28 0.22 4.53
CA PHE A 276 2.54 -0.51 4.64
C PHE A 276 2.36 -1.96 4.17
N LEU A 277 3.48 -2.58 3.83
CA LEU A 277 3.56 -3.96 3.36
C LEU A 277 4.29 -4.80 4.41
N VAL A 278 3.68 -5.90 4.85
CA VAL A 278 4.29 -6.89 5.75
C VAL A 278 4.66 -8.11 4.93
N SER A 279 5.96 -8.34 4.75
CA SER A 279 6.45 -9.36 3.80
C SER A 279 7.90 -9.75 4.04
N VAL A 280 8.39 -10.69 3.25
CA VAL A 280 9.82 -10.96 3.11
C VAL A 280 10.52 -9.74 2.53
N LEU A 281 11.53 -9.23 3.23
CA LEU A 281 12.32 -8.09 2.78
C LEU A 281 13.21 -8.45 1.59
N ARG A 282 13.46 -7.48 0.71
CA ARG A 282 14.20 -7.64 -0.54
C ARG A 282 15.56 -6.94 -0.49
N ARG A 283 16.38 -7.24 0.52
CA ARG A 283 17.72 -6.64 0.65
C ARG A 283 18.73 -7.25 -0.33
N PRO A 284 19.66 -6.47 -0.91
CA PRO A 284 19.77 -5.02 -0.75
C PRO A 284 18.55 -4.31 -1.30
N ASN A 285 18.14 -3.23 -0.61
CA ASN A 285 16.97 -2.45 -1.01
C ASN A 285 17.22 -1.84 -2.39
N TRP A 286 16.51 -2.35 -3.41
CA TRP A 286 16.59 -1.91 -4.80
C TRP A 286 15.61 -0.77 -5.12
N ALA A 287 14.80 -0.39 -4.14
CA ALA A 287 13.77 0.64 -4.25
C ALA A 287 14.10 1.81 -3.31
N GLU A 288 14.73 2.85 -3.84
CA GLU A 288 15.12 4.06 -3.08
C GLU A 288 13.94 4.80 -2.43
N ASP A 289 12.73 4.54 -2.94
CA ASP A 289 11.48 5.14 -2.46
C ASP A 289 10.73 4.30 -1.41
N VAL A 290 11.39 3.25 -0.88
CA VAL A 290 10.82 2.34 0.12
C VAL A 290 11.82 2.07 1.25
N ASP A 291 11.38 2.28 2.47
CA ASP A 291 12.12 1.93 3.68
C ASP A 291 11.73 0.52 4.14
N GLU A 292 12.70 -0.30 4.51
CA GLU A 292 12.48 -1.67 4.99
C GLU A 292 13.00 -1.83 6.43
N GLU A 293 12.14 -2.33 7.32
CA GLU A 293 12.43 -2.63 8.72
C GLU A 293 12.31 -4.15 8.97
N PRO A 294 13.39 -4.85 9.35
CA PRO A 294 13.32 -6.27 9.68
C PRO A 294 12.65 -6.48 11.04
N LEU A 295 11.72 -7.46 11.10
CA LEU A 295 11.07 -7.88 12.34
C LEU A 295 11.66 -9.19 12.88
N PHE A 296 11.72 -10.24 12.05
CA PHE A 296 12.23 -11.56 12.46
C PHE A 296 12.72 -12.37 11.24
N ARG A 297 13.31 -13.52 11.52
CA ARG A 297 13.67 -14.51 10.50
C ARG A 297 12.81 -15.76 10.69
N ASP A 298 12.17 -16.20 9.61
CA ASP A 298 11.37 -17.41 9.56
C ASP A 298 12.08 -18.43 8.65
N PRO A 299 12.81 -19.41 9.19
CA PRO A 299 13.58 -20.35 8.39
C PRO A 299 12.68 -21.25 7.55
N TYR A 300 13.23 -21.79 6.48
CA TYR A 300 12.55 -22.83 5.71
C TYR A 300 12.48 -24.15 6.48
N ALA A 301 11.41 -24.90 6.21
CA ALA A 301 11.20 -26.27 6.63
C ALA A 301 10.70 -27.10 5.45
N ILE A 302 10.92 -28.42 5.51
CA ILE A 302 10.32 -29.35 4.54
C ILE A 302 9.08 -29.96 5.20
N VAL A 303 7.96 -29.94 4.48
CA VAL A 303 6.69 -30.51 4.95
C VAL A 303 6.23 -31.65 4.07
N ALA A 304 5.57 -32.60 4.71
CA ALA A 304 4.93 -33.75 4.09
C ALA A 304 3.65 -34.13 4.87
N ARG A 305 2.88 -35.09 4.36
CA ARG A 305 1.77 -35.67 5.12
C ARG A 305 2.24 -36.27 6.43
N ARG A 306 1.34 -36.38 7.41
CA ARG A 306 1.60 -37.17 8.62
C ARG A 306 1.87 -38.64 8.25
N GLY A 307 2.87 -39.22 8.89
CA GLY A 307 3.27 -40.60 8.61
C GLY A 307 4.01 -40.82 7.28
N HIS A 308 4.54 -39.74 6.68
CA HIS A 308 5.43 -39.83 5.53
C HIS A 308 6.65 -40.75 5.84
N PRO A 309 7.15 -41.54 4.88
CA PRO A 309 8.30 -42.46 5.15
C PRO A 309 9.49 -41.80 5.81
N LEU A 310 9.83 -40.57 5.41
CA LEU A 310 10.94 -39.81 5.98
C LEU A 310 10.69 -39.28 7.41
N SER A 311 9.46 -39.23 7.88
CA SER A 311 9.19 -38.74 9.27
C SER A 311 9.79 -39.63 10.37
N ARG A 312 10.13 -40.88 10.06
CA ARG A 312 10.76 -41.83 10.95
C ARG A 312 12.28 -41.87 10.84
N CYS A 313 12.86 -41.20 9.86
CA CYS A 313 14.30 -41.13 9.64
C CYS A 313 14.94 -40.16 10.61
N ARG A 314 16.01 -40.56 11.31
CA ARG A 314 16.74 -39.65 12.23
C ARG A 314 17.65 -38.66 11.48
N ASN A 315 18.21 -39.07 10.33
CA ASN A 315 19.12 -38.29 9.54
C ASN A 315 18.62 -38.30 8.08
N ILE A 316 17.97 -37.25 7.66
CA ILE A 316 17.50 -37.07 6.28
C ILE A 316 18.60 -36.37 5.51
N THR A 317 18.92 -36.86 4.30
CA THR A 317 19.84 -36.24 3.38
C THR A 317 19.12 -35.61 2.18
N LEU A 318 19.81 -34.78 1.42
CA LEU A 318 19.26 -34.24 0.16
C LEU A 318 18.97 -35.36 -0.86
N GLN A 319 19.76 -36.47 -0.84
CA GLN A 319 19.54 -37.64 -1.69
C GLN A 319 18.22 -38.33 -1.33
N ASP A 320 17.87 -38.40 -0.06
CA ASP A 320 16.59 -38.98 0.38
C ASP A 320 15.43 -38.12 -0.10
N LEU A 321 15.53 -36.81 0.05
CA LEU A 321 14.52 -35.86 -0.42
C LEU A 321 14.39 -35.83 -1.95
N ALA A 322 15.48 -36.08 -2.67
CA ALA A 322 15.49 -36.11 -4.13
C ALA A 322 14.68 -37.28 -4.74
N ARG A 323 14.39 -38.32 -3.95
CA ARG A 323 13.59 -39.50 -4.39
C ARG A 323 12.09 -39.17 -4.47
N PHE A 324 11.64 -38.10 -3.84
CA PHE A 324 10.23 -37.74 -3.78
C PHE A 324 9.90 -36.65 -4.80
N GLU A 325 8.64 -36.60 -5.20
CA GLU A 325 8.12 -35.56 -6.06
C GLU A 325 7.78 -34.31 -5.24
N TRP A 326 8.07 -33.15 -5.79
CA TRP A 326 7.91 -31.87 -5.09
C TRP A 326 6.70 -31.08 -5.63
N VAL A 327 5.98 -30.44 -4.72
CA VAL A 327 4.97 -29.42 -5.02
C VAL A 327 5.58 -28.08 -4.68
N LEU A 328 5.72 -27.21 -5.66
CA LEU A 328 6.46 -25.94 -5.54
C LEU A 328 5.67 -24.78 -6.13
N PRO A 329 5.98 -23.54 -5.74
CA PRO A 329 5.51 -22.39 -6.50
C PRO A 329 6.29 -22.26 -7.82
N GLU A 330 5.81 -21.39 -8.70
CA GLU A 330 6.43 -21.11 -9.99
C GLU A 330 7.86 -20.54 -9.88
N LEU A 331 8.59 -20.63 -10.99
CA LEU A 331 9.94 -20.07 -11.12
C LEU A 331 9.98 -18.57 -10.76
N GLY A 332 11.11 -18.13 -10.18
CA GLY A 332 11.33 -16.74 -9.77
C GLY A 332 10.77 -16.38 -8.39
N THR A 333 10.05 -17.28 -7.72
CA THR A 333 9.66 -17.08 -6.33
C THR A 333 10.81 -17.43 -5.37
N PRO A 334 10.91 -16.75 -4.19
CA PRO A 334 11.95 -17.04 -3.20
C PRO A 334 12.02 -18.51 -2.80
N ARG A 335 10.89 -19.14 -2.62
CA ARG A 335 10.75 -20.54 -2.23
C ARG A 335 11.22 -21.50 -3.33
N ARG A 336 10.87 -21.22 -4.57
CA ARG A 336 11.37 -21.97 -5.71
C ARG A 336 12.88 -21.82 -5.87
N MET A 337 13.40 -20.62 -5.70
CA MET A 337 14.86 -20.38 -5.76
C MET A 337 15.61 -21.13 -4.65
N ALA A 338 15.03 -21.21 -3.44
CA ALA A 338 15.62 -22.01 -2.37
C ALA A 338 15.71 -23.49 -2.75
N PHE A 339 14.66 -24.06 -3.35
CA PHE A 339 14.68 -25.42 -3.87
C PHE A 339 15.74 -25.61 -4.96
N GLU A 340 15.78 -24.71 -5.95
CA GLU A 340 16.76 -24.77 -7.05
C GLU A 340 18.20 -24.71 -6.52
N HIS A 341 18.44 -23.94 -5.47
CA HIS A 341 19.75 -23.84 -4.83
C HIS A 341 20.11 -25.12 -4.06
N MET A 342 19.16 -25.69 -3.30
CA MET A 342 19.36 -26.94 -2.56
C MET A 342 19.77 -28.09 -3.47
N PHE A 343 19.22 -28.15 -4.68
CA PHE A 343 19.45 -29.23 -5.65
C PHE A 343 20.30 -28.80 -6.84
N ALA A 344 21.10 -27.74 -6.71
CA ALA A 344 21.94 -27.25 -7.81
C ALA A 344 22.94 -28.29 -8.32
N GLY A 345 23.46 -29.15 -7.43
CA GLY A 345 24.41 -30.22 -7.77
C GLY A 345 23.79 -31.56 -8.20
N PHE A 346 22.45 -31.64 -8.30
CA PHE A 346 21.75 -32.88 -8.63
C PHE A 346 21.43 -32.98 -10.12
N SER A 347 21.71 -34.16 -10.69
CA SER A 347 21.37 -34.49 -12.09
C SER A 347 20.90 -35.96 -12.17
N PRO A 348 19.58 -36.21 -12.48
CA PRO A 348 18.55 -35.20 -12.65
C PRO A 348 18.13 -34.54 -11.31
N LYS A 349 17.57 -33.33 -11.37
CA LYS A 349 16.93 -32.71 -10.21
C LYS A 349 15.67 -33.48 -9.80
N PRO A 350 15.23 -33.34 -8.54
CA PRO A 350 13.96 -33.93 -8.08
C PRO A 350 12.78 -33.52 -8.98
N LYS A 351 11.85 -34.45 -9.18
CA LYS A 351 10.70 -34.24 -10.03
C LYS A 351 9.77 -33.17 -9.43
N THR A 352 9.37 -32.20 -10.25
CA THR A 352 8.50 -31.07 -9.87
C THR A 352 7.36 -30.92 -10.89
N SER A 353 6.42 -31.87 -10.88
CA SER A 353 5.31 -31.90 -11.84
C SER A 353 4.18 -30.94 -11.48
N ILE A 354 4.20 -30.38 -10.27
CA ILE A 354 3.10 -29.55 -9.75
C ILE A 354 3.66 -28.21 -9.31
N GLU A 355 3.17 -27.16 -9.97
CA GLU A 355 3.47 -25.79 -9.61
C GLU A 355 2.18 -25.09 -9.15
N THR A 356 2.19 -24.50 -7.93
CA THR A 356 1.03 -23.80 -7.39
C THR A 356 1.43 -22.74 -6.38
N ARG A 357 0.64 -21.66 -6.30
CA ARG A 357 0.69 -20.66 -5.23
C ARG A 357 -0.41 -20.89 -4.17
N SER A 358 -1.42 -21.73 -4.48
CA SER A 358 -2.50 -22.03 -3.54
C SER A 358 -2.01 -22.95 -2.44
N ILE A 359 -2.11 -22.50 -1.19
CA ILE A 359 -1.77 -23.29 -0.01
C ILE A 359 -2.74 -24.44 0.16
N GLU A 360 -4.02 -24.19 -0.11
CA GLU A 360 -5.08 -25.19 0.01
C GLU A 360 -4.84 -26.32 -0.98
N PHE A 361 -4.51 -26.00 -2.22
CA PHE A 361 -4.18 -26.99 -3.24
C PHE A 361 -2.91 -27.77 -2.88
N GLN A 362 -1.83 -27.06 -2.43
CA GLN A 362 -0.60 -27.67 -1.97
C GLN A 362 -0.89 -28.65 -0.81
N ARG A 363 -1.67 -28.22 0.21
CA ARG A 363 -2.07 -29.05 1.34
C ARG A 363 -2.82 -30.30 0.87
N GLY A 364 -3.77 -30.16 -0.03
CA GLY A 364 -4.51 -31.27 -0.61
C GLY A 364 -3.58 -32.29 -1.29
N MET A 365 -2.66 -31.81 -2.13
CA MET A 365 -1.71 -32.67 -2.85
C MET A 365 -0.72 -33.38 -1.90
N LEU A 366 -0.26 -32.71 -0.86
CA LEU A 366 0.65 -33.31 0.12
C LEU A 366 -0.06 -34.31 1.02
N SER A 367 -1.29 -34.00 1.46
CA SER A 367 -2.05 -34.86 2.38
C SER A 367 -2.39 -36.24 1.80
N THR A 368 -2.50 -36.36 0.48
CA THR A 368 -2.94 -37.57 -0.24
C THR A 368 -1.79 -38.34 -0.88
N SER A 369 -0.53 -37.94 -0.66
CA SER A 369 0.61 -38.56 -1.35
C SER A 369 1.92 -38.40 -0.56
N ASP A 370 2.97 -39.09 -1.02
CA ASP A 370 4.33 -38.94 -0.47
C ASP A 370 5.11 -37.77 -1.09
N ARG A 371 4.41 -36.76 -1.59
CA ARG A 371 5.05 -35.56 -2.06
C ARG A 371 5.52 -34.69 -0.91
N VAL A 372 6.55 -33.88 -1.21
CA VAL A 372 7.13 -32.94 -0.23
C VAL A 372 7.08 -31.51 -0.79
N SER A 373 7.18 -30.56 0.12
CA SER A 373 7.30 -29.15 -0.26
C SER A 373 8.19 -28.39 0.71
N ILE A 374 8.71 -27.26 0.26
CA ILE A 374 9.43 -26.30 1.08
C ILE A 374 8.50 -25.16 1.48
N VAL A 375 8.36 -24.92 2.78
CA VAL A 375 7.54 -23.86 3.38
C VAL A 375 8.34 -23.16 4.48
N THR A 376 7.77 -22.18 5.16
CA THR A 376 8.41 -21.59 6.33
C THR A 376 8.06 -22.34 7.61
N ARG A 377 8.84 -22.13 8.67
CA ARG A 377 8.57 -22.77 9.97
C ARG A 377 7.22 -22.36 10.55
N GLN A 378 6.85 -21.08 10.40
CA GLN A 378 5.56 -20.59 10.89
C GLN A 378 4.37 -21.23 10.15
N GLU A 379 4.48 -21.40 8.84
CA GLU A 379 3.47 -22.12 8.06
C GLU A 379 3.37 -23.58 8.50
N THR A 380 4.51 -24.23 8.74
CA THR A 380 4.54 -25.61 9.22
C THR A 380 3.81 -25.74 10.56
N MET A 381 4.02 -24.81 11.50
CA MET A 381 3.33 -24.82 12.79
C MET A 381 1.82 -24.71 12.65
N LEU A 382 1.33 -23.93 11.70
CA LEU A 382 -0.11 -23.85 11.39
C LEU A 382 -0.62 -25.20 10.86
N GLU A 383 0.07 -25.80 9.88
CA GLU A 383 -0.27 -27.10 9.32
C GLU A 383 -0.26 -28.23 10.36
N GLU A 384 0.69 -28.19 11.29
CA GLU A 384 0.78 -29.13 12.41
C GLU A 384 -0.39 -28.97 13.40
N ARG A 385 -0.80 -27.72 13.69
CA ARG A 385 -1.97 -27.43 14.56
C ARG A 385 -3.27 -27.96 13.99
N ILE A 386 -3.50 -27.77 12.69
CA ILE A 386 -4.70 -28.29 12.02
C ILE A 386 -4.61 -29.80 11.72
N GLY A 387 -3.45 -30.39 11.95
CA GLY A 387 -3.26 -31.83 11.81
C GLY A 387 -3.12 -32.35 10.37
N ALA A 388 -2.97 -31.45 9.39
CA ALA A 388 -2.92 -31.80 7.97
C ALA A 388 -1.54 -32.30 7.53
N LEU A 389 -0.49 -31.56 7.87
CA LEU A 389 0.89 -31.83 7.47
C LEU A 389 1.80 -31.88 8.71
N ALA A 390 3.05 -32.29 8.51
CA ALA A 390 4.09 -32.29 9.53
C ALA A 390 5.43 -31.88 8.94
N ALA A 391 6.27 -31.23 9.74
CA ALA A 391 7.64 -30.97 9.38
C ALA A 391 8.43 -32.28 9.35
N LEU A 392 9.28 -32.44 8.33
CA LEU A 392 10.32 -33.45 8.34
C LEU A 392 11.51 -32.98 9.20
N PRO A 393 12.21 -33.89 9.89
CA PRO A 393 13.39 -33.55 10.72
C PRO A 393 14.61 -33.25 9.84
N PHE A 394 14.49 -32.20 9.01
CA PHE A 394 15.51 -31.74 8.08
C PHE A 394 15.55 -30.21 8.04
N ALA A 395 16.73 -29.63 8.27
CA ALA A 395 16.95 -28.19 8.15
C ALA A 395 17.49 -27.88 6.74
N PRO A 396 16.73 -27.18 5.89
CA PRO A 396 17.21 -26.81 4.58
C PRO A 396 18.48 -25.95 4.65
N PRO A 397 19.57 -26.30 3.91
CA PRO A 397 20.83 -25.56 3.93
C PRO A 397 20.76 -24.28 3.07
N VAL A 398 19.68 -23.52 3.21
CA VAL A 398 19.43 -22.28 2.48
C VAL A 398 18.91 -21.22 3.44
N SER A 399 19.46 -20.02 3.34
CA SER A 399 19.00 -18.89 4.13
C SER A 399 17.82 -18.20 3.45
N ARG A 400 16.98 -17.57 4.28
CA ARG A 400 15.86 -16.74 3.84
C ARG A 400 16.07 -15.31 4.36
N ASN A 401 15.67 -14.32 3.57
CA ASN A 401 15.65 -12.95 4.04
C ASN A 401 14.71 -12.79 5.23
N ALA A 402 14.96 -11.78 6.05
CA ALA A 402 14.07 -11.47 7.17
C ALA A 402 12.66 -11.11 6.66
N ASP A 403 11.69 -11.42 7.47
CA ASP A 403 10.34 -10.87 7.38
C ASP A 403 10.32 -9.50 8.06
N GLY A 404 9.54 -8.58 7.53
CA GLY A 404 9.54 -7.22 8.05
C GLY A 404 8.46 -6.35 7.46
N ILE A 405 8.60 -5.06 7.72
CA ILE A 405 7.69 -4.02 7.28
C ILE A 405 8.38 -3.21 6.20
N ALA A 406 7.67 -2.96 5.09
CA ALA A 406 8.09 -1.99 4.09
C ALA A 406 7.10 -0.82 4.07
N THR A 407 7.62 0.41 4.07
CA THR A 407 6.86 1.66 4.01
C THR A 407 7.41 2.54 2.89
N ARG A 408 6.63 3.52 2.47
CA ARG A 408 7.17 4.57 1.58
C ARG A 408 8.24 5.38 2.32
N ALA A 409 9.32 5.73 1.66
CA ALA A 409 10.28 6.68 2.18
C ALA A 409 9.57 8.00 2.55
N ASN A 410 9.93 8.58 3.70
CA ASN A 410 9.33 9.80 4.25
C ASN A 410 7.82 9.71 4.57
N TRP A 411 7.22 8.51 4.62
CA TRP A 411 5.85 8.35 5.05
C TRP A 411 5.68 8.73 6.52
N ARG A 412 4.63 9.49 6.82
CA ARG A 412 4.26 9.84 8.20
C ARG A 412 2.98 9.09 8.58
N PRO A 413 3.05 8.07 9.41
CA PRO A 413 1.88 7.34 9.88
C PRO A 413 0.94 8.24 10.69
N THR A 414 -0.35 7.94 10.69
CA THR A 414 -1.31 8.47 11.66
C THR A 414 -1.08 7.83 13.04
N ILE A 415 -1.70 8.37 14.08
CA ILE A 415 -1.60 7.83 15.45
C ILE A 415 -1.96 6.34 15.48
N VAL A 416 -3.04 5.95 14.79
CA VAL A 416 -3.51 4.55 14.76
C VAL A 416 -2.58 3.66 13.94
N GLN A 417 -2.06 4.14 12.81
CA GLN A 417 -1.08 3.40 12.01
C GLN A 417 0.23 3.19 12.78
N LEU A 418 0.69 4.21 13.52
CA LEU A 418 1.87 4.10 14.37
C LEU A 418 1.66 3.07 15.48
N ALA A 419 0.53 3.13 16.18
CA ALA A 419 0.17 2.15 17.20
C ALA A 419 0.12 0.73 16.63
N PHE A 420 -0.41 0.54 15.40
CA PHE A 420 -0.41 -0.76 14.75
C PHE A 420 1.00 -1.27 14.45
N LEU A 421 1.90 -0.41 13.95
CA LEU A 421 3.30 -0.77 13.71
C LEU A 421 4.01 -1.18 15.00
N ASP A 422 3.76 -0.49 16.11
CA ASP A 422 4.34 -0.83 17.42
C ASP A 422 3.80 -2.18 17.95
N LEU A 423 2.52 -2.46 17.70
CA LEU A 423 1.93 -3.77 17.99
C LEU A 423 2.55 -4.89 17.16
N LEU A 424 2.76 -4.67 15.85
CA LEU A 424 3.48 -5.62 15.00
C LEU A 424 4.90 -5.91 15.51
N ARG A 425 5.64 -4.87 15.89
CA ARG A 425 7.00 -5.00 16.46
C ARG A 425 6.98 -5.80 17.76
N ARG A 426 6.03 -5.53 18.64
CA ARG A 426 5.87 -6.25 19.91
C ARG A 426 5.49 -7.70 19.67
N ASN A 427 4.44 -7.96 18.90
CA ASN A 427 3.93 -9.31 18.66
C ASN A 427 4.91 -10.16 17.85
N SER A 428 5.79 -9.57 17.03
CA SER A 428 6.83 -10.30 16.32
C SER A 428 7.92 -10.87 17.24
N ARG A 429 8.18 -10.24 18.39
CA ARG A 429 9.13 -10.75 19.38
C ARG A 429 8.61 -12.01 20.07
N ASP A 430 7.31 -12.10 20.27
CA ASP A 430 6.67 -13.28 20.87
C ASP A 430 6.75 -14.51 19.95
N ILE A 431 6.76 -14.31 18.63
CA ILE A 431 6.99 -15.39 17.66
C ILE A 431 8.38 -16.02 17.82
N LEU A 432 9.40 -15.20 18.13
CA LEU A 432 10.77 -15.67 18.35
C LEU A 432 10.96 -16.40 19.69
N SER A 433 10.11 -16.12 20.67
CA SER A 433 10.18 -16.73 22.01
C SER A 433 9.54 -18.12 22.08
N ILE A 434 8.85 -18.58 21.02
CA ILE A 434 8.35 -19.96 20.95
C ILE A 434 9.56 -20.89 20.85
N PRO A 435 9.73 -21.85 21.79
CA PRO A 435 10.90 -22.71 21.82
C PRO A 435 11.12 -23.39 20.48
N GLN A 436 12.27 -23.16 19.86
CA GLN A 436 12.72 -23.89 18.68
C GLN A 436 13.09 -25.33 19.13
N SER A 437 12.10 -26.15 19.41
CA SER A 437 12.36 -27.55 19.76
C SER A 437 13.01 -28.24 18.57
N ALA A 438 14.30 -28.50 18.75
CA ALA A 438 15.13 -29.43 17.98
C ALA A 438 15.38 -29.10 16.50
N VAL A 439 16.13 -28.04 16.24
CA VAL A 439 16.99 -28.02 15.06
C VAL A 439 18.43 -28.23 15.56
N PRO A 440 19.17 -29.26 15.11
CA PRO A 440 20.58 -29.38 15.42
C PRO A 440 21.31 -28.13 14.89
N SER A 441 22.08 -27.48 15.75
CA SER A 441 22.93 -26.35 15.37
C SER A 441 23.99 -26.84 14.36
N SER A 442 23.73 -26.68 13.07
CA SER A 442 24.76 -26.83 12.06
C SER A 442 25.67 -25.60 12.09
N ASP A 443 26.95 -25.88 12.30
CA ASP A 443 28.10 -24.97 12.33
C ASP A 443 28.01 -23.89 11.25
N GLN A 444 28.18 -22.62 11.64
CA GLN A 444 27.98 -21.43 10.79
C GLN A 444 29.08 -21.22 9.72
N ARG A 445 29.70 -22.25 9.19
CA ARG A 445 30.70 -22.12 8.14
C ARG A 445 30.08 -22.36 6.78
N GLY A 446 29.80 -21.29 6.04
CA GLY A 446 29.47 -21.33 4.62
C GLY A 446 28.06 -20.93 4.19
N GLN A 447 27.36 -20.09 4.95
CA GLN A 447 26.07 -19.55 4.48
C GLN A 447 26.30 -18.51 3.37
N VAL A 448 26.18 -18.95 2.13
CA VAL A 448 26.12 -18.05 0.97
C VAL A 448 24.70 -17.50 0.87
N THR A 449 24.53 -16.22 1.16
CA THR A 449 23.28 -15.52 0.85
C THR A 449 23.07 -15.49 -0.66
N PRO A 450 21.97 -15.99 -1.21
CA PRO A 450 21.71 -15.87 -2.64
C PRO A 450 21.67 -14.39 -3.04
N ARG A 451 22.57 -13.96 -3.94
CA ARG A 451 22.44 -12.68 -4.62
C ARG A 451 21.25 -12.79 -5.58
N TRP A 452 20.21 -12.02 -5.32
CA TRP A 452 19.05 -11.94 -6.19
C TRP A 452 19.47 -11.35 -7.53
N PRO A 453 19.26 -12.04 -8.66
CA PRO A 453 19.42 -11.39 -9.96
C PRO A 453 18.40 -10.28 -10.09
N ALA A 454 18.79 -9.13 -10.62
CA ALA A 454 17.86 -8.07 -10.97
C ALA A 454 16.80 -8.68 -11.90
N LEU A 455 15.53 -8.60 -11.49
CA LEU A 455 14.43 -9.05 -12.34
C LEU A 455 14.46 -8.22 -13.63
N PRO A 456 14.39 -8.84 -14.82
CA PRO A 456 14.30 -8.08 -16.06
C PRO A 456 13.05 -7.19 -15.98
N VAL A 457 13.22 -5.91 -16.27
CA VAL A 457 12.12 -4.97 -16.49
C VAL A 457 11.40 -5.48 -17.74
N THR A 458 10.33 -6.28 -17.54
CA THR A 458 9.47 -6.69 -18.64
C THR A 458 8.70 -5.45 -19.10
N GLY A 459 9.22 -4.81 -20.12
CA GLY A 459 8.42 -3.93 -20.97
C GLY A 459 7.28 -4.76 -21.58
N PRO A 460 6.18 -4.09 -22.00
CA PRO A 460 4.99 -4.77 -22.50
C PRO A 460 5.37 -5.72 -23.63
N ALA A 461 4.98 -7.01 -23.51
CA ALA A 461 5.18 -8.02 -24.51
C ALA A 461 4.60 -7.55 -25.84
N LYS A 462 5.45 -7.34 -26.84
CA LYS A 462 5.02 -7.14 -28.22
C LYS A 462 4.32 -8.42 -28.66
N ARG A 463 3.00 -8.39 -28.78
CA ARG A 463 2.20 -9.39 -29.49
C ARG A 463 2.78 -9.48 -30.92
N ARG A 464 3.44 -10.57 -31.24
CA ARG A 464 3.68 -10.95 -32.63
C ARG A 464 2.36 -11.47 -33.18
N GLU A 465 1.67 -10.64 -33.96
CA GLU A 465 0.66 -11.10 -34.90
C GLU A 465 1.36 -11.95 -35.97
N ARG A 466 1.17 -13.24 -35.88
CA ARG A 466 1.42 -14.13 -37.04
C ARG A 466 0.17 -14.05 -37.92
N ALA A 467 0.32 -13.38 -39.06
CA ALA A 467 -0.62 -13.47 -40.16
C ALA A 467 -0.68 -14.94 -40.63
N LEU A 468 -1.82 -15.58 -40.40
CA LEU A 468 -2.22 -16.82 -41.07
C LEU A 468 -2.92 -16.41 -42.36
N VAL A 469 -2.18 -16.36 -43.46
CA VAL A 469 -2.75 -16.40 -44.82
C VAL A 469 -2.95 -17.89 -45.14
N GLY A 470 -4.20 -18.31 -45.03
CA GLY A 470 -4.66 -19.63 -45.47
C GLY A 470 -4.91 -19.64 -46.97
N ALA A 471 -4.17 -20.48 -47.70
CA ALA A 471 -4.49 -20.84 -49.06
C ALA A 471 -5.59 -21.91 -49.03
N MET A 472 -6.74 -21.63 -49.65
CA MET A 472 -7.69 -22.68 -50.08
C MET A 472 -7.30 -23.25 -51.44
N PRO A 473 -7.35 -24.54 -51.67
CA PRO A 473 -7.31 -25.09 -53.01
C PRO A 473 -8.70 -25.06 -53.66
N ARG A 474 -8.73 -24.62 -54.91
CA ARG A 474 -9.89 -24.81 -55.83
C ARG A 474 -9.87 -26.23 -56.36
N SER A 475 -10.98 -26.92 -56.25
CA SER A 475 -11.64 -27.74 -57.29
C SER A 475 -12.97 -28.22 -56.74
#